data_ebf3c09202dad4156317e85962158c9e
#
_entry.id   ebf3c09202dad4156317e85962158c9e
#
_cell.length_a   1.000
_cell.length_b   1.000
_cell.length_c   1.000
_cell.angle_alpha   90.00
_cell.angle_beta   90.00
_cell.angle_gamma   90.00
#
_symmetry.space_group_name_H-M   'P 1'
#
loop_
_entity.id
_entity.type
_entity.pdbx_description
1 polymer ?
#
loop_
_entity_poly.entity_id
_entity_poly.type
_entity_poly.pdbx_seq_one_letter_code
_entity_poly.pdbx_strand_id
1 'polypeptide(L)'
;MTGKGKTAVVYGGSSNEREVSLHSGEAVALALKSKGYDVALLDFADSDFISKITEFKPEAAFLALHGAGGEDGIVQGILEYLHIPYIGSGIMSSALSMNKDASKRFYAEAGLSVPESALVTSADSADFENIFESFGGSVVVKAVDEGSARNVYICENKPDFLQAAGKLAEKNAPFLIEKFVPGREVTVGILDDGEKITALPIIEIIPKNKFYDYESKYDQGGAVHVCPAQLSDETARKCKDYAVAAHKALGCDGVSRSDFIIDSDGEPWILETNTLPGLTSTSLLPDAARAAGMSFADLCETILKTASLKSNL
;
A
#
# COMPACT_ATOMS: atom_id res chain seq x y z
N MET A 1 35.20 4.20 14.84
CA MET A 1 34.21 4.46 13.76
C MET A 1 32.97 4.97 14.47
N THR A 2 32.63 6.25 14.30
CA THR A 2 31.35 6.80 14.77
C THR A 2 30.29 6.11 13.93
N GLY A 3 29.48 5.23 14.54
CA GLY A 3 28.35 4.56 13.89
C GLY A 3 27.37 5.61 13.34
N LYS A 4 26.63 5.25 12.30
CA LYS A 4 25.43 5.99 11.90
C LYS A 4 24.40 5.90 13.04
N GLY A 5 23.43 6.82 13.06
CA GLY A 5 22.48 6.97 14.17
C GLY A 5 21.68 5.73 14.57
N LYS A 6 21.00 5.83 15.69
CA LYS A 6 20.12 4.78 16.22
C LYS A 6 18.81 4.73 15.45
N THR A 7 18.42 3.56 14.98
CA THR A 7 17.18 3.35 14.23
C THR A 7 16.34 2.25 14.86
N ALA A 8 15.09 2.55 15.20
CA ALA A 8 14.12 1.53 15.58
C ALA A 8 13.43 0.98 14.32
N VAL A 9 13.54 -0.30 14.04
CA VAL A 9 12.72 -0.96 13.04
C VAL A 9 11.48 -1.50 13.75
N VAL A 10 10.33 -0.87 13.49
CA VAL A 10 9.03 -1.23 14.05
C VAL A 10 8.36 -2.22 13.10
N TYR A 11 8.05 -3.42 13.59
CA TYR A 11 7.58 -4.53 12.78
C TYR A 11 6.55 -5.38 13.53
N GLY A 12 6.10 -6.49 12.95
CA GLY A 12 5.15 -7.43 13.57
C GLY A 12 3.74 -6.85 13.63
N GLY A 13 3.33 -6.37 14.79
CA GLY A 13 1.97 -5.89 15.02
C GLY A 13 0.94 -7.01 15.12
N SER A 14 -0.35 -6.67 15.19
CA SER A 14 -1.46 -7.63 15.39
C SER A 14 -2.36 -7.79 14.15
N SER A 15 -1.99 -7.19 13.02
CA SER A 15 -2.77 -7.31 11.79
C SER A 15 -2.69 -8.72 11.19
N ASN A 16 -3.58 -8.99 10.24
CA ASN A 16 -3.55 -10.23 9.47
C ASN A 16 -2.31 -10.38 8.56
N GLU A 17 -1.47 -9.33 8.46
CA GLU A 17 -0.24 -9.27 7.66
C GLU A 17 1.03 -9.37 8.53
N ARG A 18 0.86 -9.80 9.81
CA ARG A 18 1.95 -9.93 10.77
C ARG A 18 3.17 -10.67 10.24
N GLU A 19 2.99 -11.82 9.59
CA GLU A 19 4.10 -12.64 9.06
C GLU A 19 4.90 -11.88 7.99
N VAL A 20 4.22 -11.15 7.12
CA VAL A 20 4.87 -10.32 6.09
C VAL A 20 5.67 -9.20 6.75
N SER A 21 5.10 -8.60 7.80
CA SER A 21 5.76 -7.55 8.58
C SER A 21 7.00 -8.06 9.31
N LEU A 22 6.96 -9.27 9.89
CA LEU A 22 8.11 -9.89 10.53
C LEU A 22 9.26 -10.08 9.54
N HIS A 23 8.99 -10.65 8.37
CA HIS A 23 10.00 -10.83 7.32
C HIS A 23 10.54 -9.50 6.77
N SER A 24 9.66 -8.52 6.56
CA SER A 24 10.06 -7.17 6.12
C SER A 24 10.98 -6.50 7.14
N GLY A 25 10.61 -6.54 8.42
CA GLY A 25 11.38 -5.93 9.51
C GLY A 25 12.77 -6.54 9.67
N GLU A 26 12.88 -7.87 9.62
CA GLU A 26 14.17 -8.58 9.68
C GLU A 26 15.07 -8.22 8.49
N ALA A 27 14.51 -8.20 7.28
CA ALA A 27 15.26 -7.84 6.07
C ALA A 27 15.77 -6.39 6.13
N VAL A 28 14.91 -5.44 6.54
CA VAL A 28 15.28 -4.04 6.73
C VAL A 28 16.34 -3.87 7.79
N ALA A 29 16.20 -4.54 8.94
CA ALA A 29 17.18 -4.44 10.02
C ALA A 29 18.56 -4.94 9.57
N LEU A 30 18.63 -6.06 8.84
CA LEU A 30 19.88 -6.57 8.27
C LEU A 30 20.49 -5.58 7.27
N ALA A 31 19.66 -5.00 6.40
CA ALA A 31 20.09 -4.02 5.41
C ALA A 31 20.67 -2.76 6.07
N LEU A 32 19.99 -2.19 7.07
CA LEU A 32 20.43 -0.98 7.78
C LEU A 32 21.70 -1.27 8.63
N LYS A 33 21.79 -2.43 9.29
CA LYS A 33 23.01 -2.85 9.99
C LYS A 33 24.20 -2.95 9.04
N SER A 34 24.01 -3.47 7.82
CA SER A 34 25.07 -3.55 6.80
C SER A 34 25.56 -2.16 6.36
N LYS A 35 24.73 -1.14 6.49
CA LYS A 35 25.06 0.26 6.26
C LYS A 35 25.67 0.97 7.47
N GLY A 36 25.81 0.30 8.62
CA GLY A 36 26.47 0.81 9.84
C GLY A 36 25.54 1.54 10.81
N TYR A 37 24.22 1.38 10.70
CA TYR A 37 23.25 1.88 11.69
C TYR A 37 23.21 1.00 12.93
N ASP A 38 22.96 1.59 14.11
CA ASP A 38 22.62 0.88 15.35
C ASP A 38 21.10 0.60 15.33
N VAL A 39 20.73 -0.68 15.15
CA VAL A 39 19.33 -1.05 14.85
C VAL A 39 18.75 -1.91 15.96
N ALA A 40 17.63 -1.46 16.55
CA ALA A 40 16.74 -2.27 17.38
C ALA A 40 15.52 -2.72 16.56
N LEU A 41 15.16 -4.01 16.67
CA LEU A 41 13.90 -4.58 16.18
C LEU A 41 12.88 -4.52 17.30
N LEU A 42 11.75 -3.84 17.09
CA LEU A 42 10.70 -3.63 18.07
C LEU A 42 9.36 -4.11 17.54
N ASP A 43 8.82 -5.18 18.11
CA ASP A 43 7.50 -5.68 17.74
C ASP A 43 6.40 -4.77 18.29
N PHE A 44 5.57 -4.25 17.38
CA PHE A 44 4.47 -3.34 17.73
C PHE A 44 3.36 -4.02 18.55
N ALA A 45 3.27 -5.36 18.51
CA ALA A 45 2.32 -6.13 19.33
C ALA A 45 2.79 -6.33 20.77
N ASP A 46 4.06 -6.03 21.10
CA ASP A 46 4.57 -6.19 22.46
C ASP A 46 3.91 -5.20 23.42
N SER A 47 3.45 -5.69 24.57
CA SER A 47 2.81 -4.84 25.60
C SER A 47 3.75 -3.78 26.18
N ASP A 48 5.06 -3.96 26.06
CA ASP A 48 6.09 -3.05 26.53
C ASP A 48 6.76 -2.23 25.38
N PHE A 49 6.15 -2.22 24.18
CA PHE A 49 6.66 -1.50 23.01
C PHE A 49 7.03 -0.04 23.31
N ILE A 50 6.12 0.69 24.02
CA ILE A 50 6.35 2.11 24.36
C ILE A 50 7.58 2.26 25.27
N SER A 51 7.75 1.39 26.26
CA SER A 51 8.93 1.42 27.14
C SER A 51 10.20 1.14 26.35
N LYS A 52 10.19 0.09 25.52
CA LYS A 52 11.35 -0.31 24.70
C LYS A 52 11.82 0.80 23.76
N ILE A 53 10.90 1.41 23.01
CA ILE A 53 11.26 2.47 22.05
C ILE A 53 11.76 3.72 22.77
N THR A 54 11.16 4.07 23.91
CA THR A 54 11.56 5.23 24.72
C THR A 54 12.93 5.02 25.38
N GLU A 55 13.24 3.81 25.86
CA GLU A 55 14.56 3.46 26.41
C GLU A 55 15.65 3.42 25.35
N PHE A 56 15.35 2.89 24.16
CA PHE A 56 16.28 2.81 23.05
C PHE A 56 16.65 4.20 22.52
N LYS A 57 15.72 5.17 22.55
CA LYS A 57 15.88 6.55 22.09
C LYS A 57 16.40 6.59 20.65
N PRO A 58 15.63 6.09 19.67
CA PRO A 58 16.05 6.13 18.27
C PRO A 58 16.06 7.58 17.75
N GLU A 59 16.96 7.87 16.82
CA GLU A 59 16.94 9.11 16.03
C GLU A 59 15.84 9.08 14.96
N ALA A 60 15.47 7.87 14.52
CA ALA A 60 14.37 7.63 13.58
C ALA A 60 13.78 6.23 13.76
N ALA A 61 12.48 6.11 13.44
CA ALA A 61 11.79 4.84 13.33
C ALA A 61 11.57 4.47 11.85
N PHE A 62 11.96 3.26 11.49
CA PHE A 62 11.63 2.64 10.20
C PHE A 62 10.40 1.75 10.38
N LEU A 63 9.30 2.10 9.75
CA LEU A 63 8.05 1.34 9.82
C LEU A 63 8.07 0.23 8.78
N ALA A 64 8.12 -1.03 9.23
CA ALA A 64 7.99 -2.23 8.42
C ALA A 64 6.71 -3.00 8.78
N LEU A 65 5.67 -2.26 9.17
CA LEU A 65 4.34 -2.75 9.48
C LEU A 65 3.47 -2.81 8.24
N HIS A 66 2.45 -3.67 8.26
CA HIS A 66 1.46 -3.78 7.19
C HIS A 66 0.05 -3.92 7.77
N GLY A 67 -0.94 -3.33 7.07
CA GLY A 67 -2.33 -3.37 7.45
C GLY A 67 -2.65 -2.54 8.71
N ALA A 68 -3.70 -2.99 9.42
CA ALA A 68 -4.22 -2.27 10.59
C ALA A 68 -3.17 -2.08 11.70
N GLY A 69 -3.14 -0.90 12.28
CA GLY A 69 -2.15 -0.46 13.27
C GLY A 69 -0.85 0.08 12.65
N GLY A 70 -0.53 -0.30 11.41
CA GLY A 70 0.67 0.13 10.70
C GLY A 70 0.40 1.20 9.63
N GLU A 71 -0.65 1.00 8.82
CA GLU A 71 -0.94 1.84 7.66
C GLU A 71 -2.16 2.76 7.86
N ASP A 72 -2.75 2.80 9.05
CA ASP A 72 -4.00 3.49 9.37
C ASP A 72 -3.84 4.77 10.22
N GLY A 73 -2.59 5.15 10.54
CA GLY A 73 -2.28 6.33 11.34
C GLY A 73 -2.04 6.06 12.84
N ILE A 74 -2.30 4.84 13.34
CA ILE A 74 -2.16 4.51 14.76
C ILE A 74 -0.69 4.60 15.21
N VAL A 75 0.21 3.85 14.58
CA VAL A 75 1.64 3.88 14.94
C VAL A 75 2.25 5.25 14.69
N GLN A 76 1.83 5.93 13.61
CA GLN A 76 2.26 7.28 13.28
C GLN A 76 1.88 8.26 14.41
N GLY A 77 0.64 8.19 14.92
CA GLY A 77 0.19 9.01 16.04
C GLY A 77 0.96 8.79 17.33
N ILE A 78 1.35 7.54 17.61
CA ILE A 78 2.20 7.22 18.76
C ILE A 78 3.59 7.84 18.62
N LEU A 79 4.20 7.74 17.42
CA LEU A 79 5.53 8.28 17.17
C LEU A 79 5.54 9.82 17.18
N GLU A 80 4.49 10.46 16.66
CA GLU A 80 4.30 11.92 16.79
C GLU A 80 4.24 12.33 18.26
N TYR A 81 3.42 11.66 19.07
CA TYR A 81 3.30 11.95 20.51
C TYR A 81 4.62 11.75 21.26
N LEU A 82 5.44 10.77 20.85
CA LEU A 82 6.76 10.51 21.44
C LEU A 82 7.87 11.39 20.86
N HIS A 83 7.57 12.26 19.90
CA HIS A 83 8.53 13.07 19.16
C HIS A 83 9.66 12.24 18.51
N ILE A 84 9.34 11.06 17.98
CA ILE A 84 10.27 10.19 17.27
C ILE A 84 10.04 10.35 15.76
N PRO A 85 11.00 10.89 14.99
CA PRO A 85 10.91 10.96 13.53
C PRO A 85 10.72 9.57 12.92
N TYR A 86 9.90 9.45 11.87
CA TYR A 86 9.60 8.17 11.25
C TYR A 86 9.51 8.30 9.72
N ILE A 87 9.68 7.17 9.03
CA ILE A 87 9.59 7.10 7.57
C ILE A 87 8.13 7.01 7.11
N GLY A 88 7.88 7.42 5.87
CA GLY A 88 6.58 7.28 5.23
C GLY A 88 5.59 8.37 5.62
N SER A 89 4.35 8.13 5.31
CA SER A 89 3.24 9.09 5.41
C SER A 89 2.81 9.35 6.85
N GLY A 90 2.29 10.56 7.10
CA GLY A 90 1.75 10.96 8.40
C GLY A 90 0.37 10.33 8.71
N ILE A 91 -0.21 10.72 9.85
CA ILE A 91 -1.47 10.16 10.39
C ILE A 91 -2.60 10.27 9.37
N MET A 92 -2.86 11.49 8.88
CA MET A 92 -3.98 11.75 7.97
C MET A 92 -3.82 10.99 6.65
N SER A 93 -2.64 11.04 6.04
CA SER A 93 -2.38 10.39 4.75
C SER A 93 -2.48 8.87 4.84
N SER A 94 -1.98 8.28 5.93
CA SER A 94 -2.09 6.85 6.20
C SER A 94 -3.55 6.42 6.35
N ALA A 95 -4.32 7.09 7.21
CA ALA A 95 -5.74 6.80 7.41
C ALA A 95 -6.57 7.01 6.13
N LEU A 96 -6.27 8.07 5.36
CA LEU A 96 -6.94 8.37 4.10
C LEU A 96 -6.65 7.30 3.05
N SER A 97 -5.38 6.89 2.89
CA SER A 97 -4.98 5.86 1.92
C SER A 97 -5.58 4.50 2.23
N MET A 98 -5.70 4.15 3.51
CA MET A 98 -6.32 2.90 3.95
C MET A 98 -7.80 2.84 3.60
N ASN A 99 -8.52 3.98 3.61
CA ASN A 99 -9.93 4.07 3.28
C ASN A 99 -10.14 4.23 1.76
N LYS A 100 -10.50 3.14 1.08
CA LYS A 100 -10.66 3.11 -0.39
C LYS A 100 -11.73 4.07 -0.92
N ASP A 101 -12.83 4.29 -0.21
CA ASP A 101 -13.86 5.24 -0.63
C ASP A 101 -13.35 6.69 -0.53
N ALA A 102 -12.67 7.02 0.56
CA ALA A 102 -12.11 8.33 0.74
C ALA A 102 -10.98 8.60 -0.27
N SER A 103 -10.02 7.71 -0.42
CA SER A 103 -8.89 7.87 -1.34
C SER A 103 -9.34 8.06 -2.80
N LYS A 104 -10.39 7.34 -3.25
CA LYS A 104 -10.97 7.49 -4.60
C LYS A 104 -11.48 8.91 -4.88
N ARG A 105 -12.05 9.59 -3.88
CA ARG A 105 -12.53 10.98 -4.03
C ARG A 105 -11.36 11.93 -4.27
N PHE A 106 -10.26 11.75 -3.54
CA PHE A 106 -9.05 12.55 -3.74
C PHE A 106 -8.37 12.27 -5.09
N TYR A 107 -8.36 11.02 -5.54
CA TYR A 107 -7.88 10.69 -6.88
C TYR A 107 -8.73 11.35 -7.97
N ALA A 108 -10.05 11.27 -7.87
CA ALA A 108 -10.96 11.89 -8.83
C ALA A 108 -10.80 13.42 -8.86
N GLU A 109 -10.65 14.08 -7.69
CA GLU A 109 -10.39 15.52 -7.60
C GLU A 109 -9.04 15.90 -8.23
N ALA A 110 -8.04 15.02 -8.12
CA ALA A 110 -6.75 15.19 -8.79
C ALA A 110 -6.76 14.86 -10.29
N GLY A 111 -7.92 14.49 -10.85
CA GLY A 111 -8.10 14.21 -12.28
C GLY A 111 -7.62 12.82 -12.73
N LEU A 112 -7.46 11.88 -11.79
CA LEU A 112 -7.11 10.50 -12.12
C LEU A 112 -8.37 9.71 -12.51
N SER A 113 -8.20 8.73 -13.41
CA SER A 113 -9.26 7.79 -13.74
C SER A 113 -9.44 6.78 -12.60
N VAL A 114 -10.64 6.77 -12.00
CA VAL A 114 -11.03 5.85 -10.93
C VAL A 114 -12.24 5.03 -11.36
N PRO A 115 -12.29 3.71 -11.11
CA PRO A 115 -13.49 2.93 -11.42
C PRO A 115 -14.72 3.51 -10.71
N GLU A 116 -15.85 3.59 -11.41
CA GLU A 116 -17.12 3.96 -10.78
C GLU A 116 -17.40 3.03 -9.59
N SER A 117 -17.95 3.60 -8.50
CA SER A 117 -18.18 2.82 -7.29
C SER A 117 -19.40 3.28 -6.52
N ALA A 118 -20.02 2.35 -5.79
CA ALA A 118 -21.06 2.58 -4.82
C ALA A 118 -20.60 2.14 -3.44
N LEU A 119 -20.68 3.04 -2.45
CA LEU A 119 -20.41 2.71 -1.05
C LEU A 119 -21.68 2.14 -0.41
N VAL A 120 -21.59 0.93 0.12
CA VAL A 120 -22.66 0.28 0.88
C VAL A 120 -22.35 0.42 2.36
N THR A 121 -23.12 1.21 3.08
CA THR A 121 -23.02 1.39 4.55
C THR A 121 -24.05 0.54 5.31
N SER A 122 -25.13 0.12 4.64
CA SER A 122 -26.15 -0.79 5.15
C SER A 122 -26.67 -1.64 4.00
N ALA A 123 -26.65 -2.95 4.17
CA ALA A 123 -27.14 -3.90 3.16
C ALA A 123 -28.65 -3.78 2.96
N ASP A 124 -29.42 -3.45 4.00
CA ASP A 124 -30.87 -3.36 3.96
C ASP A 124 -31.40 -2.22 3.07
N SER A 125 -30.55 -1.20 2.84
CA SER A 125 -30.91 -0.02 2.02
C SER A 125 -30.30 -0.04 0.62
N ALA A 126 -29.49 -1.05 0.28
CA ALA A 126 -28.79 -1.10 -0.99
C ALA A 126 -29.62 -1.81 -2.07
N ASP A 127 -29.83 -1.12 -3.19
CA ASP A 127 -30.42 -1.73 -4.40
C ASP A 127 -29.31 -2.44 -5.22
N PHE A 128 -28.95 -3.62 -4.77
CA PHE A 128 -27.90 -4.44 -5.40
C PHE A 128 -28.18 -4.75 -6.87
N GLU A 129 -29.45 -4.93 -7.23
CA GLU A 129 -29.83 -5.26 -8.61
C GLU A 129 -29.52 -4.08 -9.55
N ASN A 130 -29.96 -2.89 -9.18
CA ASN A 130 -29.74 -1.68 -9.96
C ASN A 130 -28.23 -1.34 -10.03
N ILE A 131 -27.48 -1.49 -8.93
CA ILE A 131 -26.01 -1.26 -8.92
C ILE A 131 -25.31 -2.20 -9.91
N PHE A 132 -25.62 -3.51 -9.87
CA PHE A 132 -25.00 -4.49 -10.75
C PHE A 132 -25.27 -4.21 -12.22
N GLU A 133 -26.52 -3.88 -12.56
CA GLU A 133 -26.91 -3.56 -13.94
C GLU A 133 -26.29 -2.24 -14.43
N SER A 134 -26.28 -1.20 -13.60
CA SER A 134 -25.71 0.09 -13.94
C SER A 134 -24.20 0.04 -14.22
N PHE A 135 -23.49 -0.89 -13.57
CA PHE A 135 -22.06 -1.12 -13.79
C PHE A 135 -21.76 -2.12 -14.92
N GLY A 136 -22.78 -2.53 -15.67
CA GLY A 136 -22.62 -3.37 -16.87
C GLY A 136 -22.49 -4.86 -16.61
N GLY A 137 -22.92 -5.34 -15.44
CA GLY A 137 -23.02 -6.78 -15.13
C GLY A 137 -21.69 -7.45 -14.75
N SER A 138 -20.63 -6.67 -14.51
CA SER A 138 -19.35 -7.14 -13.96
C SER A 138 -18.84 -6.16 -12.94
N VAL A 139 -18.61 -6.62 -11.71
CA VAL A 139 -18.26 -5.76 -10.58
C VAL A 139 -17.16 -6.36 -9.70
N VAL A 140 -16.49 -5.50 -8.94
CA VAL A 140 -15.61 -5.89 -7.84
C VAL A 140 -16.27 -5.50 -6.53
N VAL A 141 -16.44 -6.45 -5.62
CA VAL A 141 -16.96 -6.20 -4.27
C VAL A 141 -15.80 -6.30 -3.29
N LYS A 142 -15.54 -5.25 -2.52
CA LYS A 142 -14.37 -5.22 -1.63
C LYS A 142 -14.61 -4.44 -0.34
N ALA A 143 -13.94 -4.83 0.75
CA ALA A 143 -13.93 -4.07 1.99
C ALA A 143 -13.30 -2.68 1.78
N VAL A 144 -13.77 -1.67 2.53
CA VAL A 144 -13.29 -0.29 2.41
C VAL A 144 -11.86 -0.13 2.94
N ASP A 145 -11.53 -0.81 4.06
CA ASP A 145 -10.35 -0.59 4.89
C ASP A 145 -9.48 -1.84 5.12
N GLU A 146 -9.64 -2.86 4.29
CA GLU A 146 -8.80 -4.06 4.36
C GLU A 146 -7.72 -4.06 3.25
N GLY A 147 -6.53 -4.60 3.58
CA GLY A 147 -5.39 -4.74 2.68
C GLY A 147 -5.25 -6.14 2.08
N SER A 148 -4.16 -6.37 1.34
CA SER A 148 -3.72 -7.67 0.81
C SER A 148 -4.74 -8.44 -0.02
N ALA A 149 -5.58 -7.75 -0.78
CA ALA A 149 -6.67 -8.33 -1.57
C ALA A 149 -7.63 -9.25 -0.76
N ARG A 150 -7.64 -9.12 0.57
CA ARG A 150 -8.62 -9.82 1.41
C ARG A 150 -10.00 -9.24 1.19
N ASN A 151 -11.00 -10.13 1.13
CA ASN A 151 -12.38 -9.72 0.89
C ASN A 151 -12.56 -8.88 -0.38
N VAL A 152 -11.81 -9.21 -1.42
CA VAL A 152 -11.97 -8.70 -2.78
C VAL A 152 -12.56 -9.82 -3.63
N TYR A 153 -13.71 -9.57 -4.22
CA TYR A 153 -14.45 -10.54 -5.04
C TYR A 153 -14.73 -9.92 -6.40
N ILE A 154 -14.22 -10.55 -7.46
CA ILE A 154 -14.54 -10.18 -8.83
C ILE A 154 -15.72 -11.02 -9.27
N CYS A 155 -16.83 -10.38 -9.62
CA CYS A 155 -18.10 -10.99 -9.92
C CYS A 155 -18.49 -10.72 -11.38
N GLU A 156 -18.48 -11.76 -12.20
CA GLU A 156 -18.81 -11.67 -13.63
C GLU A 156 -20.29 -12.02 -13.91
N ASN A 157 -21.05 -12.33 -12.86
CA ASN A 157 -22.47 -12.64 -12.94
C ASN A 157 -23.18 -12.27 -11.62
N LYS A 158 -24.50 -12.12 -11.71
CA LYS A 158 -25.35 -11.70 -10.59
C LYS A 158 -25.35 -12.67 -9.38
N PRO A 159 -25.37 -14.02 -9.56
CA PRO A 159 -25.29 -14.94 -8.42
C PRO A 159 -24.01 -14.77 -7.60
N ASP A 160 -22.82 -14.68 -8.23
CA ASP A 160 -21.55 -14.47 -7.55
C ASP A 160 -21.51 -13.13 -6.83
N PHE A 161 -22.05 -12.09 -7.48
CA PHE A 161 -22.17 -10.76 -6.89
C PHE A 161 -23.02 -10.75 -5.61
N LEU A 162 -24.22 -11.34 -5.64
CA LEU A 162 -25.09 -11.38 -4.48
C LEU A 162 -24.46 -12.20 -3.33
N GLN A 163 -23.75 -13.28 -3.66
CA GLN A 163 -23.02 -14.07 -2.66
C GLN A 163 -21.89 -13.24 -2.02
N ALA A 164 -21.10 -12.52 -2.82
CA ALA A 164 -20.00 -11.68 -2.33
C ALA A 164 -20.53 -10.52 -1.47
N ALA A 165 -21.55 -9.81 -1.93
CA ALA A 165 -22.18 -8.72 -1.19
C ALA A 165 -22.77 -9.22 0.14
N GLY A 166 -23.44 -10.40 0.15
CA GLY A 166 -23.95 -11.04 1.36
C GLY A 166 -22.85 -11.32 2.39
N LYS A 167 -21.70 -11.89 1.94
CA LYS A 167 -20.56 -12.17 2.84
C LYS A 167 -19.99 -10.91 3.49
N LEU A 168 -19.91 -9.79 2.75
CA LEU A 168 -19.43 -8.53 3.32
C LEU A 168 -20.47 -7.87 4.22
N ALA A 169 -21.75 -7.96 3.87
CA ALA A 169 -22.84 -7.45 4.69
C ALA A 169 -22.90 -8.11 6.09
N GLU A 170 -22.60 -9.42 6.18
CA GLU A 170 -22.54 -10.14 7.46
C GLU A 170 -21.50 -9.57 8.44
N LYS A 171 -20.47 -8.86 7.93
CA LYS A 171 -19.45 -8.21 8.76
C LYS A 171 -19.93 -6.93 9.45
N ASN A 172 -21.09 -6.41 9.07
CA ASN A 172 -21.62 -5.11 9.56
C ASN A 172 -20.64 -3.94 9.41
N ALA A 173 -19.81 -3.98 8.38
CA ALA A 173 -18.84 -2.94 8.03
C ALA A 173 -19.12 -2.42 6.62
N PRO A 174 -18.80 -1.15 6.32
CA PRO A 174 -18.94 -0.61 4.96
C PRO A 174 -18.11 -1.37 3.94
N PHE A 175 -18.64 -1.52 2.74
CA PHE A 175 -17.91 -2.10 1.61
C PHE A 175 -18.22 -1.37 0.30
N LEU A 176 -17.33 -1.52 -0.68
CA LEU A 176 -17.46 -0.94 -2.02
C LEU A 176 -17.93 -1.98 -3.02
N ILE A 177 -18.80 -1.54 -3.93
CA ILE A 177 -19.08 -2.22 -5.19
C ILE A 177 -18.50 -1.32 -6.27
N GLU A 178 -17.56 -1.83 -7.06
CA GLU A 178 -16.89 -1.08 -8.14
C GLU A 178 -17.21 -1.72 -9.49
N LYS A 179 -17.34 -0.90 -10.51
CA LYS A 179 -17.37 -1.35 -11.89
C LYS A 179 -16.07 -2.09 -12.22
N PHE A 180 -16.16 -3.30 -12.75
CA PHE A 180 -14.98 -4.04 -13.17
C PHE A 180 -14.34 -3.38 -14.39
N VAL A 181 -13.05 -3.12 -14.31
CA VAL A 181 -12.23 -2.62 -15.42
C VAL A 181 -11.37 -3.78 -15.93
N PRO A 182 -11.62 -4.29 -17.14
CA PRO A 182 -10.77 -5.31 -17.73
C PRO A 182 -9.45 -4.70 -18.18
N GLY A 183 -8.32 -5.38 -17.92
CA GLY A 183 -7.02 -4.84 -18.31
C GLY A 183 -5.84 -5.57 -17.70
N ARG A 184 -4.67 -4.93 -17.80
CA ARG A 184 -3.40 -5.41 -17.27
C ARG A 184 -3.15 -4.77 -15.90
N GLU A 185 -2.85 -5.58 -14.89
CA GLU A 185 -2.52 -5.06 -13.57
C GLU A 185 -1.07 -4.59 -13.51
N VAL A 186 -0.86 -3.34 -13.10
CA VAL A 186 0.47 -2.76 -12.95
C VAL A 186 0.58 -1.99 -11.64
N THR A 187 1.81 -1.82 -11.18
CA THR A 187 2.10 -1.05 -9.98
C THR A 187 3.29 -0.12 -10.17
N VAL A 188 3.25 1.02 -9.48
CA VAL A 188 4.30 2.05 -9.52
C VAL A 188 4.71 2.45 -8.11
N GLY A 189 5.97 2.18 -7.76
CA GLY A 189 6.57 2.69 -6.53
C GLY A 189 7.00 4.15 -6.67
N ILE A 190 6.83 4.91 -5.62
CA ILE A 190 7.29 6.30 -5.49
C ILE A 190 8.33 6.37 -4.39
N LEU A 191 9.42 7.11 -4.65
CA LEU A 191 10.35 7.60 -3.65
C LEU A 191 10.29 9.13 -3.66
N ASP A 192 10.04 9.70 -2.50
CA ASP A 192 9.99 11.15 -2.25
C ASP A 192 11.04 11.51 -1.19
N ASP A 193 12.07 12.27 -1.57
CA ASP A 193 13.13 12.70 -0.67
C ASP A 193 12.90 14.12 -0.10
N GLY A 194 11.70 14.67 -0.32
CA GLY A 194 11.30 16.02 0.08
C GLY A 194 11.71 17.10 -0.92
N GLU A 195 12.65 16.83 -1.82
CA GLU A 195 13.05 17.72 -2.92
C GLU A 195 12.46 17.24 -4.25
N LYS A 196 12.45 15.93 -4.43
CA LYS A 196 12.03 15.28 -5.68
C LYS A 196 11.20 14.04 -5.44
N ILE A 197 10.04 13.99 -6.10
CA ILE A 197 9.20 12.78 -6.19
C ILE A 197 9.63 11.99 -7.43
N THR A 198 10.07 10.76 -7.23
CA THR A 198 10.59 9.88 -8.29
C THR A 198 9.72 8.64 -8.42
N ALA A 199 9.10 8.44 -9.60
CA ALA A 199 8.42 7.21 -9.94
C ALA A 199 9.42 6.15 -10.40
N LEU A 200 9.43 5.00 -9.75
CA LEU A 200 10.26 3.85 -10.10
C LEU A 200 9.79 3.16 -11.40
N PRO A 201 10.56 2.24 -11.96
CA PRO A 201 10.10 1.40 -13.07
C PRO A 201 8.77 0.71 -12.74
N ILE A 202 7.85 0.73 -13.70
CA ILE A 202 6.54 0.09 -13.58
C ILE A 202 6.72 -1.42 -13.57
N ILE A 203 6.00 -2.10 -12.69
CA ILE A 203 5.92 -3.57 -12.67
C ILE A 203 4.56 -3.99 -13.19
N GLU A 204 4.53 -4.90 -14.15
CA GLU A 204 3.34 -5.63 -14.51
C GLU A 204 3.23 -6.88 -13.65
N ILE A 205 2.04 -7.10 -13.12
CA ILE A 205 1.72 -8.25 -12.28
C ILE A 205 0.87 -9.21 -13.12
N ILE A 206 1.42 -10.38 -13.43
CA ILE A 206 0.73 -11.41 -14.19
C ILE A 206 0.39 -12.55 -13.22
N PRO A 207 -0.84 -12.61 -12.70
CA PRO A 207 -1.23 -13.67 -11.79
C PRO A 207 -1.27 -15.01 -12.52
N LYS A 208 -0.88 -16.10 -11.83
CA LYS A 208 -1.05 -17.44 -12.38
C LYS A 208 -2.51 -17.92 -12.35
N ASN A 209 -3.26 -17.41 -11.37
CA ASN A 209 -4.69 -17.62 -11.26
C ASN A 209 -5.43 -16.57 -12.11
N LYS A 210 -6.75 -16.68 -12.20
CA LYS A 210 -7.57 -15.73 -12.95
C LYS A 210 -7.41 -14.28 -12.43
N PHE A 211 -7.02 -14.10 -11.14
CA PHE A 211 -6.88 -12.80 -10.49
C PHE A 211 -5.70 -12.80 -9.51
N TYR A 212 -5.20 -11.61 -9.16
CA TYR A 212 -4.14 -11.39 -8.16
C TYR A 212 -4.75 -11.33 -6.75
N ASP A 213 -5.12 -12.50 -6.24
CA ASP A 213 -5.68 -12.70 -4.90
C ASP A 213 -4.60 -12.80 -3.81
N TYR A 214 -5.03 -13.01 -2.56
CA TYR A 214 -4.14 -13.15 -1.41
C TYR A 214 -3.11 -14.27 -1.59
N GLU A 215 -3.53 -15.43 -2.10
CA GLU A 215 -2.64 -16.58 -2.37
C GLU A 215 -1.61 -16.22 -3.43
N SER A 216 -2.03 -15.55 -4.50
CA SER A 216 -1.14 -15.07 -5.58
C SER A 216 -0.11 -14.04 -5.10
N LYS A 217 -0.39 -13.27 -4.03
CA LYS A 217 0.53 -12.25 -3.47
C LYS A 217 1.65 -12.86 -2.63
N TYR A 218 1.38 -13.93 -1.89
CA TYR A 218 2.29 -14.44 -0.86
C TYR A 218 2.82 -15.85 -1.13
N ASP A 219 2.19 -16.65 -1.99
CA ASP A 219 2.71 -17.96 -2.36
C ASP A 219 3.89 -17.85 -3.32
N GLN A 220 4.92 -18.68 -3.10
CA GLN A 220 6.08 -18.71 -3.99
C GLN A 220 5.63 -19.03 -5.43
N GLY A 221 5.74 -18.02 -6.30
CA GLY A 221 5.37 -18.13 -7.70
C GLY A 221 3.87 -17.99 -7.98
N GLY A 222 3.08 -17.36 -7.12
CA GLY A 222 1.66 -17.05 -7.35
C GLY A 222 1.42 -16.03 -8.46
N ALA A 223 2.39 -15.15 -8.72
CA ALA A 223 2.40 -14.21 -9.84
C ALA A 223 3.79 -14.11 -10.48
N VAL A 224 3.82 -13.63 -11.73
CA VAL A 224 5.06 -13.25 -12.42
C VAL A 224 5.13 -11.72 -12.43
N HIS A 225 6.26 -11.18 -11.98
CA HIS A 225 6.56 -9.74 -12.03
C HIS A 225 7.41 -9.43 -13.27
N VAL A 226 6.89 -8.61 -14.17
CA VAL A 226 7.64 -8.12 -15.33
C VAL A 226 8.07 -6.68 -15.07
N CYS A 227 9.37 -6.46 -14.85
CA CYS A 227 9.93 -5.15 -14.55
C CYS A 227 11.14 -4.84 -15.44
N PRO A 228 11.13 -3.76 -16.22
CA PRO A 228 10.01 -2.85 -16.45
C PRO A 228 8.86 -3.50 -17.26
N ALA A 229 7.63 -3.07 -16.99
CA ALA A 229 6.44 -3.50 -17.70
C ALA A 229 6.53 -3.15 -19.20
N GLN A 230 6.02 -4.03 -20.05
CA GLN A 230 6.00 -3.84 -21.52
C GLN A 230 4.76 -3.00 -21.89
N LEU A 231 4.89 -1.68 -21.80
CA LEU A 231 3.86 -0.68 -22.12
C LEU A 231 4.36 0.24 -23.23
N SER A 232 3.44 0.95 -23.89
CA SER A 232 3.82 2.07 -24.77
C SER A 232 4.46 3.19 -23.93
N ASP A 233 5.33 3.99 -24.53
CA ASP A 233 5.96 5.13 -23.84
C ASP A 233 4.92 6.12 -23.30
N GLU A 234 3.82 6.31 -24.02
CA GLU A 234 2.71 7.18 -23.62
C GLU A 234 1.99 6.63 -22.38
N THR A 235 1.58 5.36 -22.41
CA THR A 235 0.93 4.70 -21.27
C THR A 235 1.86 4.66 -20.05
N ALA A 236 3.13 4.32 -20.24
CA ALA A 236 4.10 4.26 -19.17
C ALA A 236 4.32 5.64 -18.50
N ARG A 237 4.41 6.71 -19.30
CA ARG A 237 4.50 8.08 -18.79
C ARG A 237 3.25 8.45 -18.01
N LYS A 238 2.05 8.25 -18.59
CA LYS A 238 0.77 8.57 -17.95
C LYS A 238 0.61 7.83 -16.62
N CYS A 239 0.93 6.54 -16.57
CA CYS A 239 0.86 5.74 -15.36
C CYS A 239 1.79 6.27 -14.26
N LYS A 240 3.02 6.67 -14.59
CA LYS A 240 3.95 7.31 -13.65
C LYS A 240 3.45 8.67 -13.17
N ASP A 241 2.92 9.49 -14.08
CA ASP A 241 2.35 10.80 -13.74
C ASP A 241 1.15 10.63 -12.79
N TYR A 242 0.30 9.62 -13.01
CA TYR A 242 -0.81 9.28 -12.13
C TYR A 242 -0.35 8.82 -10.75
N ALA A 243 0.71 8.00 -10.67
CA ALA A 243 1.25 7.58 -9.37
C ALA A 243 1.81 8.76 -8.57
N VAL A 244 2.49 9.70 -9.23
CA VAL A 244 2.96 10.95 -8.60
C VAL A 244 1.78 11.83 -8.16
N ALA A 245 0.74 11.94 -8.99
CA ALA A 245 -0.47 12.70 -8.66
C ALA A 245 -1.23 12.07 -7.48
N ALA A 246 -1.36 10.74 -7.44
CA ALA A 246 -1.98 10.02 -6.33
C ALA A 246 -1.22 10.22 -5.01
N HIS A 247 0.12 10.09 -5.05
CA HIS A 247 0.99 10.35 -3.91
C HIS A 247 0.77 11.76 -3.33
N LYS A 248 0.71 12.77 -4.20
CA LYS A 248 0.45 14.17 -3.79
C LYS A 248 -0.97 14.39 -3.29
N ALA A 249 -1.97 13.83 -3.98
CA ALA A 249 -3.37 14.00 -3.64
C ALA A 249 -3.71 13.48 -2.25
N LEU A 250 -3.08 12.37 -1.85
CA LEU A 250 -3.25 11.81 -0.51
C LEU A 250 -2.32 12.45 0.54
N GLY A 251 -1.42 13.34 0.14
CA GLY A 251 -0.40 13.92 1.02
C GLY A 251 0.58 12.88 1.55
N CYS A 252 0.90 11.87 0.73
CA CYS A 252 1.91 10.88 1.09
C CYS A 252 3.31 11.50 1.19
N ASP A 253 4.22 10.83 1.90
CA ASP A 253 5.57 11.30 2.18
C ASP A 253 6.55 10.10 2.16
N GLY A 254 7.77 10.34 1.72
CA GLY A 254 8.88 9.40 1.71
C GLY A 254 8.71 8.26 0.71
N VAL A 255 7.71 7.43 0.87
CA VAL A 255 7.48 6.26 0.03
C VAL A 255 5.99 5.96 -0.13
N SER A 256 5.59 5.51 -1.32
CA SER A 256 4.28 4.91 -1.56
C SER A 256 4.33 3.95 -2.76
N ARG A 257 3.26 3.18 -2.96
CA ARG A 257 3.06 2.35 -4.16
C ARG A 257 1.60 2.43 -4.57
N SER A 258 1.35 2.82 -5.82
CA SER A 258 0.01 2.87 -6.38
C SER A 258 -0.21 1.74 -7.37
N ASP A 259 -1.37 1.09 -7.27
CA ASP A 259 -1.76 -0.06 -8.05
C ASP A 259 -2.84 0.36 -9.08
N PHE A 260 -2.71 -0.09 -10.33
CA PHE A 260 -3.54 0.33 -11.48
C PHE A 260 -3.97 -0.84 -12.33
N ILE A 261 -5.10 -0.69 -13.03
CA ILE A 261 -5.43 -1.46 -14.22
C ILE A 261 -5.20 -0.59 -15.45
N ILE A 262 -4.45 -1.10 -16.42
CA ILE A 262 -4.31 -0.47 -17.75
C ILE A 262 -5.33 -1.13 -18.66
N ASP A 263 -6.32 -0.37 -19.14
CA ASP A 263 -7.34 -0.88 -20.04
C ASP A 263 -6.85 -1.04 -21.50
N SER A 264 -7.74 -1.43 -22.41
CA SER A 264 -7.42 -1.65 -23.82
C SER A 264 -6.98 -0.39 -24.57
N ASP A 265 -7.39 0.78 -24.07
CA ASP A 265 -7.05 2.08 -24.66
C ASP A 265 -5.75 2.66 -24.08
N GLY A 266 -5.13 1.95 -23.13
CA GLY A 266 -3.91 2.37 -22.44
C GLY A 266 -4.16 3.34 -21.29
N GLU A 267 -5.41 3.47 -20.84
CA GLU A 267 -5.78 4.32 -19.71
C GLU A 267 -5.45 3.63 -18.38
N PRO A 268 -4.68 4.28 -17.48
CA PRO A 268 -4.44 3.75 -16.14
C PRO A 268 -5.60 4.11 -15.21
N TRP A 269 -6.26 3.10 -14.68
CA TRP A 269 -7.32 3.21 -13.67
C TRP A 269 -6.74 2.91 -12.30
N ILE A 270 -6.70 3.90 -11.41
CA ILE A 270 -6.11 3.72 -10.07
C ILE A 270 -7.04 2.91 -9.16
N LEU A 271 -6.46 1.92 -8.46
CA LEU A 271 -7.18 1.05 -7.53
C LEU A 271 -6.98 1.48 -6.08
N GLU A 272 -5.72 1.68 -5.67
CA GLU A 272 -5.32 2.04 -4.32
C GLU A 272 -3.88 2.57 -4.27
N THR A 273 -3.51 3.20 -3.15
CA THR A 273 -2.13 3.60 -2.84
C THR A 273 -1.74 3.06 -1.47
N ASN A 274 -0.65 2.32 -1.41
CA ASN A 274 -0.07 1.78 -0.17
C ASN A 274 0.98 2.75 0.36
N THR A 275 0.88 3.15 1.62
CA THR A 275 1.81 4.10 2.27
C THR A 275 3.02 3.43 2.90
N LEU A 276 2.95 2.13 3.21
CA LEU A 276 4.06 1.29 3.68
C LEU A 276 4.16 0.02 2.81
N PRO A 277 4.64 0.14 1.56
CA PRO A 277 4.75 -1.01 0.67
C PRO A 277 5.66 -2.10 1.24
N GLY A 278 5.35 -3.36 0.94
CA GLY A 278 6.13 -4.51 1.41
C GLY A 278 7.62 -4.44 1.05
N LEU A 279 8.46 -4.92 1.96
CA LEU A 279 9.92 -4.87 1.88
C LEU A 279 10.55 -6.27 2.09
N THR A 280 9.88 -7.31 1.65
CA THR A 280 10.44 -8.67 1.55
C THR A 280 11.23 -8.84 0.25
N SER A 281 11.96 -9.94 0.12
CA SER A 281 12.72 -10.25 -1.11
C SER A 281 11.86 -10.46 -2.35
N THR A 282 10.56 -10.69 -2.18
CA THR A 282 9.57 -10.89 -3.26
C THR A 282 8.61 -9.72 -3.40
N SER A 283 8.84 -8.63 -2.66
CA SER A 283 7.97 -7.45 -2.70
C SER A 283 8.24 -6.57 -3.93
N LEU A 284 7.17 -5.95 -4.43
CA LEU A 284 7.15 -5.16 -5.65
C LEU A 284 8.05 -3.92 -5.59
N LEU A 285 8.07 -3.20 -4.45
CA LEU A 285 8.90 -1.99 -4.31
C LEU A 285 10.41 -2.31 -4.41
N PRO A 286 10.96 -3.33 -3.71
CA PRO A 286 12.35 -3.78 -3.90
C PRO A 286 12.65 -4.23 -5.33
N ASP A 287 11.70 -4.87 -6.03
CA ASP A 287 11.89 -5.28 -7.43
C ASP A 287 12.01 -4.07 -8.35
N ALA A 288 11.13 -3.06 -8.19
CA ALA A 288 11.20 -1.80 -8.94
C ALA A 288 12.51 -1.05 -8.68
N ALA A 289 12.94 -0.96 -7.41
CA ALA A 289 14.20 -0.32 -7.03
C ALA A 289 15.41 -1.02 -7.65
N ARG A 290 15.42 -2.37 -7.66
CA ARG A 290 16.48 -3.17 -8.31
C ARG A 290 16.53 -2.93 -9.81
N ALA A 291 15.39 -2.83 -10.48
CA ALA A 291 15.31 -2.49 -11.90
C ALA A 291 15.81 -1.06 -12.18
N ALA A 292 15.70 -0.16 -11.21
CA ALA A 292 16.31 1.18 -11.26
C ALA A 292 17.82 1.20 -10.91
N GLY A 293 18.44 0.05 -10.64
CA GLY A 293 19.86 -0.06 -10.28
C GLY A 293 20.17 0.19 -8.79
N MET A 294 19.17 0.21 -7.92
CA MET A 294 19.29 0.45 -6.49
C MET A 294 19.34 -0.88 -5.73
N SER A 295 20.32 -1.10 -4.86
CA SER A 295 20.34 -2.27 -3.99
C SER A 295 19.26 -2.14 -2.90
N PHE A 296 18.85 -3.27 -2.31
CA PHE A 296 17.88 -3.26 -1.21
C PHE A 296 18.37 -2.43 -0.01
N ALA A 297 19.67 -2.51 0.31
CA ALA A 297 20.25 -1.71 1.39
C ALA A 297 20.27 -0.20 1.07
N ASP A 298 20.47 0.17 -0.21
CA ASP A 298 20.37 1.56 -0.64
C ASP A 298 18.93 2.05 -0.59
N LEU A 299 17.96 1.23 -1.00
CA LEU A 299 16.53 1.52 -0.88
C LEU A 299 16.15 1.79 0.58
N CYS A 300 16.48 0.89 1.51
CA CYS A 300 16.20 1.07 2.93
C CYS A 300 16.84 2.34 3.50
N GLU A 301 18.09 2.63 3.13
CA GLU A 301 18.78 3.83 3.58
C GLU A 301 18.15 5.09 2.97
N THR A 302 17.75 5.08 1.71
CA THR A 302 17.06 6.19 1.04
C THR A 302 15.75 6.50 1.74
N ILE A 303 14.94 5.47 2.00
CA ILE A 303 13.67 5.63 2.75
C ILE A 303 13.95 6.13 4.17
N LEU A 304 14.95 5.58 4.89
CA LEU A 304 15.27 6.03 6.25
C LEU A 304 15.63 7.52 6.32
N LYS A 305 16.30 8.05 5.30
CA LYS A 305 16.69 9.47 5.24
C LYS A 305 15.51 10.44 5.12
N THR A 306 14.32 9.95 4.76
CA THR A 306 13.10 10.78 4.71
C THR A 306 12.40 10.91 6.07
N ALA A 307 12.93 10.22 7.11
CA ALA A 307 12.31 10.24 8.42
C ALA A 307 12.20 11.65 9.00
N SER A 308 10.99 12.04 9.38
CA SER A 308 10.68 13.35 9.96
C SER A 308 9.44 13.25 10.85
N LEU A 309 9.20 14.25 11.68
CA LEU A 309 7.88 14.47 12.28
C LEU A 309 6.99 15.13 11.21
N LYS A 310 5.73 14.71 11.12
CA LYS A 310 4.78 15.19 10.10
C LYS A 310 3.78 16.19 10.69
N SER A 311 3.76 16.34 12.01
CA SER A 311 2.96 17.33 12.73
C SER A 311 3.85 18.32 13.45
N ASN A 312 3.29 19.51 13.71
CA ASN A 312 3.94 20.56 14.51
C ASN A 312 3.47 20.49 15.97
N LEU A 313 3.38 19.28 16.55
CA LEU A 313 2.98 19.08 17.94
C LEU A 313 4.06 19.54 18.92
#